data_55473dabcf066a034cc44327f45745b0
#
_entry.id   55473dabcf066a034cc44327f45745b0
#
_cell.length_a   1.000
_cell.length_b   1.000
_cell.length_c   1.000
_cell.angle_alpha   90.00
_cell.angle_beta   90.00
_cell.angle_gamma   90.00
#
_symmetry.space_group_name_H-M   'P 1'
#
loop_
_entity.id
_entity.type
_entity.pdbx_description
1 polymer ?
#
loop_
_entity_poly.entity_id
_entity_poly.type
_entity_poly.pdbx_seq_one_letter_code
_entity_poly.pdbx_strand_id
1 'polypeptide(L)'
;MPLRRITTLALALSATAATLTALPGAAAARTSETLRWKPCAEEQRQPAETPKDAQDAKGGEGAEVPELPPLECATLDVPLDYADPGGRQIEIAVSRLASEKPERRRGVLLTNPGGPGIGGLGYPAILAASGLPQEVRDAYDLIGFDPRGVGRSTPVSCGLTQEQQDRGNFPTWAHTPGDVVREAEGAREIAERCAASPSAPLLPHIGTADVARDMDRIRAALGEERVSYLGASYGTQLGTAYASLFPGRGDRIVLDSNLGPGGYDHRAMRMLARGLEDRFPDFAAYVAAHPEYGLGTTPRQVRATYQELARRLEREPVQGWDGTSFRGVTFDRLYVDANMPELAKIWQALDTGGPVPEQPPFPDVEPFMSARFAVICDDSPWPRTIREYQRDVRVDSRRYPLLGGSTANIGPCASWPRSWVKEPVRVDDQGPSNVLLVQNERDPGTPLAGAKALRRAFGDRAVLVTADQGGHGVYPFGVNGCANDAVTTYLTTGQRPARDLACAAEPAE
;
A
#
# COMPACT_ATOMS: atom_id res chain seq x y z
N MET A 1 58.91 -60.77 -33.34
CA MET A 1 60.37 -60.59 -33.59
C MET A 1 60.65 -59.11 -33.79
N PRO A 2 61.79 -58.60 -33.36
CA PRO A 2 62.24 -58.47 -31.97
C PRO A 2 62.47 -57.03 -31.54
N LEU A 3 62.63 -56.88 -30.26
CA LEU A 3 63.14 -55.75 -29.45
C LEU A 3 64.26 -54.89 -30.10
N ARG A 4 64.26 -53.60 -29.83
CA ARG A 4 65.50 -52.91 -29.41
C ARG A 4 65.18 -51.80 -28.36
N ARG A 5 65.78 -51.92 -27.21
CA ARG A 5 65.94 -50.93 -26.15
C ARG A 5 66.94 -49.87 -26.58
N ILE A 6 66.67 -48.60 -26.30
CA ILE A 6 67.69 -47.57 -26.17
C ILE A 6 67.40 -46.74 -24.95
N THR A 7 68.30 -46.79 -24.03
CA THR A 7 68.47 -46.01 -22.80
C THR A 7 68.97 -44.62 -23.16
N THR A 8 68.40 -43.54 -22.65
CA THR A 8 69.07 -42.24 -22.59
C THR A 8 68.76 -41.50 -21.31
N LEU A 9 69.80 -40.99 -20.78
CA LEU A 9 70.13 -40.27 -19.55
C LEU A 9 69.11 -39.19 -19.14
N ALA A 10 68.86 -39.12 -17.84
CA ALA A 10 68.23 -38.02 -17.14
C ALA A 10 69.20 -36.83 -16.99
N LEU A 11 68.73 -35.62 -17.37
CA LEU A 11 69.27 -34.35 -16.86
C LEU A 11 68.19 -33.71 -16.01
N ALA A 12 68.48 -33.60 -14.74
CA ALA A 12 67.64 -32.85 -13.78
C ALA A 12 67.90 -31.34 -13.92
N LEU A 13 66.90 -30.59 -14.34
CA LEU A 13 66.82 -29.12 -14.15
C LEU A 13 65.86 -28.84 -13.03
N SER A 14 66.42 -28.37 -11.92
CA SER A 14 65.66 -27.82 -10.76
C SER A 14 65.14 -26.44 -11.12
N ALA A 15 63.84 -26.36 -11.39
CA ALA A 15 63.13 -25.10 -11.47
C ALA A 15 62.46 -24.81 -10.12
N THR A 16 62.98 -23.83 -9.41
CA THR A 16 62.38 -23.26 -8.23
C THR A 16 61.12 -22.49 -8.63
N ALA A 17 59.95 -23.07 -8.40
CA ALA A 17 58.67 -22.39 -8.53
C ALA A 17 58.45 -21.49 -7.28
N ALA A 18 58.51 -20.19 -7.48
CA ALA A 18 58.06 -19.22 -6.52
C ALA A 18 56.54 -19.23 -6.51
N THR A 19 55.93 -19.82 -5.48
CA THR A 19 54.48 -19.74 -5.22
C THR A 19 54.16 -18.34 -4.69
N LEU A 20 53.60 -17.47 -5.55
CA LEU A 20 52.88 -16.28 -5.11
C LEU A 20 51.59 -16.76 -4.43
N THR A 21 51.58 -16.77 -3.11
CA THR A 21 50.33 -16.86 -2.34
C THR A 21 49.61 -15.52 -2.49
N ALA A 22 48.58 -15.50 -3.37
CA ALA A 22 47.60 -14.43 -3.37
C ALA A 22 46.86 -14.53 -2.04
N LEU A 23 47.06 -13.55 -1.16
CA LEU A 23 46.22 -13.31 0.01
C LEU A 23 44.79 -13.06 -0.50
N PRO A 24 43.79 -13.75 0.04
CA PRO A 24 42.41 -13.38 -0.27
C PRO A 24 42.24 -11.93 0.21
N GLY A 25 41.90 -11.04 -0.72
CA GLY A 25 41.56 -9.66 -0.42
C GLY A 25 40.49 -9.70 0.67
N ALA A 26 40.79 -9.14 1.83
CA ALA A 26 39.80 -8.88 2.86
C ALA A 26 38.72 -8.05 2.22
N ALA A 27 37.54 -8.67 1.99
CA ALA A 27 36.33 -7.94 1.71
C ALA A 27 36.17 -6.96 2.89
N ALA A 28 36.39 -5.68 2.61
CA ALA A 28 36.16 -4.63 3.59
C ALA A 28 34.77 -4.84 4.13
N ALA A 29 34.67 -5.26 5.39
CA ALA A 29 33.40 -5.27 6.11
C ALA A 29 32.88 -3.83 6.02
N ARG A 30 31.86 -3.59 5.18
CA ARG A 30 31.13 -2.33 5.17
C ARG A 30 30.61 -2.16 6.58
N THR A 31 31.16 -1.19 7.30
CA THR A 31 30.64 -0.75 8.60
C THR A 31 29.14 -0.52 8.39
N SER A 32 28.29 -1.25 9.11
CA SER A 32 26.87 -1.00 9.09
C SER A 32 26.69 0.45 9.49
N GLU A 33 26.11 1.25 8.61
CA GLU A 33 25.82 2.65 8.87
C GLU A 33 24.77 2.68 9.98
N THR A 34 25.17 3.09 11.18
CA THR A 34 24.29 3.18 12.34
C THR A 34 23.44 4.41 12.22
N LEU A 35 22.11 4.25 12.35
CA LEU A 35 21.16 5.36 12.35
C LEU A 35 21.46 6.36 13.46
N ARG A 36 21.56 7.64 13.11
CA ARG A 36 21.77 8.74 14.05
C ARG A 36 20.43 9.37 14.41
N TRP A 37 19.87 8.96 15.51
CA TRP A 37 18.58 9.43 15.98
C TRP A 37 18.63 10.85 16.52
N LYS A 38 17.64 11.67 16.17
CA LYS A 38 17.37 13.00 16.67
C LYS A 38 15.86 13.20 16.81
N PRO A 39 15.35 14.09 17.66
CA PRO A 39 13.92 14.38 17.68
C PRO A 39 13.43 14.77 16.29
N CYS A 40 12.30 14.20 15.88
CA CYS A 40 11.65 14.61 14.64
C CYS A 40 11.18 16.06 14.74
N ALA A 41 11.30 16.84 13.67
CA ALA A 41 10.63 18.12 13.57
C ALA A 41 9.11 17.90 13.63
N GLU A 42 8.35 18.92 14.09
CA GLU A 42 6.90 18.82 14.28
C GLU A 42 6.18 18.42 12.98
N GLU A 43 6.62 18.99 11.85
CA GLU A 43 6.15 18.67 10.50
C GLU A 43 6.43 17.20 10.07
N GLN A 44 7.37 16.51 10.73
CA GLN A 44 7.72 15.10 10.46
C GLN A 44 6.85 14.12 11.25
N ARG A 45 6.15 14.60 12.28
CA ARG A 45 5.26 13.79 13.11
C ARG A 45 3.86 13.67 12.50
N GLN A 46 3.46 14.69 11.75
CA GLN A 46 2.21 14.62 11.01
C GLN A 46 2.44 13.77 9.76
N PRO A 47 1.56 12.82 9.45
CA PRO A 47 1.59 12.16 8.15
C PRO A 47 1.46 13.24 7.08
N ALA A 48 2.22 13.13 6.01
CA ALA A 48 2.02 13.98 4.84
C ALA A 48 0.56 13.92 4.34
N GLU A 49 -0.15 12.86 4.75
CA GLU A 49 -1.53 12.55 4.36
C GLU A 49 -2.14 11.57 5.36
N THR A 50 -2.63 12.04 6.49
CA THR A 50 -3.67 11.27 7.17
C THR A 50 -4.99 11.73 6.59
N PRO A 51 -5.75 10.85 5.95
CA PRO A 51 -7.17 11.13 5.79
C PRO A 51 -7.69 11.47 7.19
N LYS A 52 -8.41 12.58 7.31
CA LYS A 52 -9.11 12.96 8.53
C LYS A 52 -9.91 11.79 9.11
N ASP A 53 -10.24 10.85 8.27
CA ASP A 53 -10.96 9.61 8.49
C ASP A 53 -10.30 8.65 9.50
N ALA A 54 -8.98 8.65 9.62
CA ALA A 54 -8.29 7.87 10.66
C ALA A 54 -8.27 8.62 12.01
N GLN A 55 -8.48 9.95 12.00
CA GLN A 55 -8.61 10.77 13.20
C GLN A 55 -10.05 10.79 13.70
N ASP A 56 -11.04 10.76 12.79
CA ASP A 56 -12.47 10.85 13.12
C ASP A 56 -13.10 9.50 13.50
N ALA A 57 -12.39 8.40 13.38
CA ALA A 57 -12.92 7.05 13.67
C ALA A 57 -13.41 6.85 15.13
N LYS A 58 -13.15 7.81 16.03
CA LYS A 58 -13.56 7.75 17.45
C LYS A 58 -14.21 9.03 17.99
N GLY A 59 -14.52 10.05 17.16
CA GLY A 59 -15.02 11.32 17.72
C GLY A 59 -16.11 11.97 16.88
N GLY A 60 -17.28 12.19 17.50
CA GLY A 60 -18.26 13.15 17.03
C GLY A 60 -17.73 14.59 17.11
N GLU A 61 -18.46 15.59 16.58
CA GLU A 61 -18.13 17.01 16.64
C GLU A 61 -17.65 17.43 18.04
N GLY A 62 -16.37 17.81 18.15
CA GLY A 62 -15.75 18.28 19.41
C GLY A 62 -14.70 17.35 20.03
N ALA A 63 -14.34 16.23 19.40
CA ALA A 63 -13.24 15.39 19.88
C ALA A 63 -11.91 16.12 19.74
N GLU A 64 -11.15 16.27 20.83
CA GLU A 64 -9.77 16.74 20.79
C GLU A 64 -8.94 15.79 19.94
N VAL A 65 -8.20 16.34 18.97
CA VAL A 65 -7.22 15.55 18.20
C VAL A 65 -6.19 15.02 19.20
N PRO A 66 -6.01 13.68 19.31
CA PRO A 66 -5.05 13.13 20.26
C PRO A 66 -3.65 13.70 19.99
N GLU A 67 -2.97 14.16 21.03
CA GLU A 67 -1.58 14.58 20.89
C GLU A 67 -0.72 13.39 20.47
N LEU A 68 -0.05 13.52 19.34
CA LEU A 68 0.81 12.45 18.83
C LEU A 68 2.08 12.33 19.67
N PRO A 69 2.47 11.13 20.10
CA PRO A 69 3.68 10.93 20.87
C PRO A 69 4.92 11.39 20.09
N PRO A 70 5.97 11.85 20.79
CA PRO A 70 7.19 12.32 20.16
C PRO A 70 7.93 11.16 19.46
N LEU A 71 8.43 11.43 18.27
CA LEU A 71 9.21 10.50 17.46
C LEU A 71 10.67 10.93 17.39
N GLU A 72 11.57 9.96 17.23
CA GLU A 72 12.94 10.16 16.82
C GLU A 72 13.08 9.86 15.32
N CYS A 73 13.85 10.68 14.60
CA CYS A 73 14.08 10.56 13.16
C CYS A 73 15.56 10.34 12.84
N ALA A 74 15.80 9.61 11.75
CA ALA A 74 17.12 9.41 11.16
C ALA A 74 17.00 9.30 9.64
N THR A 75 18.11 9.43 8.93
CA THR A 75 18.23 9.12 7.50
C THR A 75 19.18 7.96 7.28
N LEU A 76 18.95 7.19 6.24
CA LEU A 76 19.76 6.06 5.80
C LEU A 76 20.02 6.19 4.31
N ASP A 77 21.30 6.17 3.90
CA ASP A 77 21.68 6.10 2.51
C ASP A 77 21.51 4.68 1.96
N VAL A 78 20.85 4.58 0.80
CA VAL A 78 20.65 3.31 0.09
C VAL A 78 20.96 3.49 -1.39
N PRO A 79 21.36 2.42 -2.12
CA PRO A 79 21.54 2.51 -3.56
C PRO A 79 20.25 2.88 -4.27
N LEU A 80 20.30 3.82 -5.22
CA LEU A 80 19.19 4.05 -6.13
C LEU A 80 18.88 2.78 -6.91
N ASP A 81 19.91 2.17 -7.50
CA ASP A 81 19.81 0.90 -8.21
C ASP A 81 20.53 -0.21 -7.44
N TYR A 82 19.79 -1.19 -6.99
CA TYR A 82 20.38 -2.36 -6.29
C TYR A 82 21.19 -3.29 -7.20
N ALA A 83 21.09 -3.13 -8.53
CA ALA A 83 21.99 -3.80 -9.47
C ALA A 83 23.38 -3.09 -9.56
N ASP A 84 23.45 -1.79 -9.22
CA ASP A 84 24.69 -1.01 -9.12
C ASP A 84 24.80 -0.38 -7.72
N PRO A 85 25.10 -1.15 -6.67
CA PRO A 85 25.12 -0.67 -5.30
C PRO A 85 26.24 0.33 -4.99
N GLY A 86 27.21 0.49 -5.87
CA GLY A 86 28.27 1.49 -5.80
C GLY A 86 27.95 2.81 -6.50
N GLY A 87 26.84 2.86 -7.22
CA GLY A 87 26.38 4.01 -7.98
C GLY A 87 25.71 5.09 -7.12
N ARG A 88 24.75 5.79 -7.72
CA ARG A 88 23.99 6.86 -7.03
C ARG A 88 23.31 6.35 -5.78
N GLN A 89 23.45 7.09 -4.69
CA GLN A 89 22.72 6.86 -3.45
C GLN A 89 21.53 7.80 -3.34
N ILE A 90 20.51 7.36 -2.60
CA ILE A 90 19.33 8.14 -2.19
C ILE A 90 19.15 8.01 -0.68
N GLU A 91 18.48 9.00 -0.08
CA GLU A 91 18.18 9.00 1.33
C GLU A 91 16.81 8.38 1.61
N ILE A 92 16.73 7.51 2.63
CA ILE A 92 15.50 6.99 3.20
C ILE A 92 15.32 7.60 4.58
N ALA A 93 14.20 8.29 4.79
CA ALA A 93 13.82 8.83 6.09
C ALA A 93 13.16 7.73 6.93
N VAL A 94 13.61 7.62 8.18
CA VAL A 94 13.16 6.60 9.13
C VAL A 94 12.79 7.29 10.44
N SER A 95 11.72 6.83 11.09
CA SER A 95 11.29 7.27 12.41
C SER A 95 11.25 6.12 13.40
N ARG A 96 11.32 6.46 14.70
CA ARG A 96 11.20 5.52 15.80
C ARG A 96 10.30 6.10 16.90
N LEU A 97 9.33 5.32 17.33
CA LEU A 97 8.70 5.41 18.63
C LEU A 97 9.25 4.29 19.50
N ALA A 98 10.11 4.63 20.46
CA ALA A 98 10.78 3.64 21.29
C ALA A 98 9.78 2.91 22.20
N SER A 99 10.07 1.65 22.52
CA SER A 99 9.32 0.85 23.49
C SER A 99 9.21 1.58 24.83
N GLU A 100 8.01 1.60 25.41
CA GLU A 100 7.76 2.19 26.74
C GLU A 100 8.36 1.34 27.88
N LYS A 101 8.73 0.08 27.59
CA LYS A 101 9.34 -0.88 28.51
C LYS A 101 10.56 -1.55 27.88
N PRO A 102 11.72 -0.88 27.90
CA PRO A 102 12.94 -1.42 27.28
C PRO A 102 13.31 -2.83 27.74
N GLU A 103 12.99 -3.17 29.00
CA GLU A 103 13.20 -4.51 29.57
C GLU A 103 12.27 -5.60 29.01
N ARG A 104 11.18 -5.22 28.35
CA ARG A 104 10.23 -6.10 27.66
C ARG A 104 10.40 -6.09 26.14
N ARG A 105 11.25 -5.19 25.65
CA ARG A 105 11.50 -5.03 24.23
C ARG A 105 12.00 -6.32 23.63
N ARG A 106 11.30 -6.85 22.64
CA ARG A 106 11.68 -8.06 21.91
C ARG A 106 12.33 -7.79 20.55
N GLY A 107 12.25 -6.57 20.05
CA GLY A 107 12.81 -6.19 18.75
C GLY A 107 12.11 -4.96 18.17
N VAL A 108 12.08 -4.86 16.85
CA VAL A 108 11.42 -3.78 16.12
C VAL A 108 10.17 -4.26 15.38
N LEU A 109 9.17 -3.40 15.30
CA LEU A 109 8.00 -3.55 14.45
C LEU A 109 8.06 -2.48 13.37
N LEU A 110 8.49 -2.87 12.17
CA LEU A 110 8.50 -1.99 11.01
C LEU A 110 7.06 -1.83 10.51
N THR A 111 6.63 -0.59 10.24
CA THR A 111 5.24 -0.27 9.93
C THR A 111 5.09 0.47 8.60
N ASN A 112 3.98 0.27 7.89
CA ASN A 112 3.65 0.99 6.67
C ASN A 112 2.13 1.16 6.50
N PRO A 113 1.63 2.39 6.30
CA PRO A 113 0.19 2.67 6.18
C PRO A 113 -0.41 2.26 4.84
N GLY A 114 0.40 2.11 3.80
CA GLY A 114 -0.07 1.78 2.46
C GLY A 114 0.03 2.93 1.45
N GLY A 115 -0.99 3.14 0.67
CA GLY A 115 -1.09 4.03 -0.48
C GLY A 115 -1.18 3.24 -1.79
N PRO A 116 -0.13 3.08 -2.65
CA PRO A 116 1.23 3.62 -2.52
C PRO A 116 1.30 5.15 -2.66
N GLY A 117 2.43 5.72 -2.26
CA GLY A 117 2.67 7.17 -2.33
C GLY A 117 2.49 7.89 -0.98
N ILE A 118 1.97 7.21 0.04
CA ILE A 118 1.80 7.77 1.39
C ILE A 118 3.08 7.60 2.20
N GLY A 119 3.50 8.67 2.89
CA GLY A 119 4.63 8.63 3.82
C GLY A 119 4.33 7.84 5.09
N GLY A 120 5.32 7.14 5.61
CA GLY A 120 5.18 6.29 6.79
C GLY A 120 5.86 6.81 8.04
N LEU A 121 6.54 7.97 8.00
CA LEU A 121 7.27 8.50 9.17
C LEU A 121 6.35 8.73 10.38
N GLY A 122 5.16 9.30 10.18
CA GLY A 122 4.21 9.56 11.26
C GLY A 122 3.44 8.34 11.73
N TYR A 123 3.46 7.24 10.99
CA TYR A 123 2.58 6.09 11.22
C TYR A 123 2.73 5.42 12.59
N PRO A 124 3.94 5.26 13.18
CA PRO A 124 4.10 4.78 14.56
C PRO A 124 3.31 5.60 15.58
N ALA A 125 3.33 6.92 15.48
CA ALA A 125 2.61 7.81 16.38
C ALA A 125 1.09 7.70 16.20
N ILE A 126 0.63 7.59 14.95
CA ILE A 126 -0.79 7.37 14.63
C ILE A 126 -1.29 6.06 15.22
N LEU A 127 -0.57 4.96 15.00
CA LEU A 127 -0.93 3.66 15.56
C LEU A 127 -1.07 3.74 17.09
N ALA A 128 -0.12 4.39 17.79
CA ALA A 128 -0.16 4.56 19.22
C ALA A 128 -1.37 5.42 19.67
N ALA A 129 -1.64 6.54 18.99
CA ALA A 129 -2.77 7.41 19.29
C ALA A 129 -4.13 6.78 18.96
N SER A 130 -4.17 5.88 17.96
CA SER A 130 -5.39 5.18 17.53
C SER A 130 -5.71 3.93 18.36
N GLY A 131 -4.99 3.69 19.45
CA GLY A 131 -5.29 2.60 20.38
C GLY A 131 -4.53 1.30 20.12
N LEU A 132 -3.34 1.37 19.51
CA LEU A 132 -2.44 0.20 19.48
C LEU A 132 -2.24 -0.32 20.92
N PRO A 133 -2.52 -1.61 21.21
CA PRO A 133 -2.46 -2.17 22.56
C PRO A 133 -1.13 -1.93 23.26
N GLN A 134 -1.20 -1.64 24.59
CA GLN A 134 -0.02 -1.33 25.41
C GLN A 134 1.04 -2.42 25.36
N GLU A 135 0.63 -3.69 25.37
CA GLU A 135 1.56 -4.82 25.30
C GLU A 135 2.35 -4.88 24.00
N VAL A 136 1.82 -4.34 22.90
CA VAL A 136 2.56 -4.21 21.63
C VAL A 136 3.56 -3.06 21.72
N ARG A 137 3.16 -1.91 22.30
CA ARG A 137 4.03 -0.76 22.54
C ARG A 137 5.15 -1.07 23.53
N ASP A 138 4.89 -1.93 24.54
CA ASP A 138 5.90 -2.44 25.45
C ASP A 138 6.90 -3.38 24.78
N ALA A 139 6.43 -4.19 23.81
CA ALA A 139 7.23 -5.23 23.17
C ALA A 139 8.12 -4.75 22.03
N TYR A 140 7.85 -3.61 21.41
CA TYR A 140 8.54 -3.19 20.19
C TYR A 140 8.94 -1.72 20.20
N ASP A 141 10.12 -1.43 19.60
CA ASP A 141 10.29 -0.13 18.97
C ASP A 141 9.47 -0.12 17.67
N LEU A 142 8.54 0.83 17.54
CA LEU A 142 7.78 1.00 16.30
C LEU A 142 8.61 1.83 15.33
N ILE A 143 8.84 1.31 14.14
CA ILE A 143 9.65 1.96 13.11
C ILE A 143 8.76 2.35 11.94
N GLY A 144 8.74 3.65 11.65
CA GLY A 144 8.14 4.19 10.43
C GLY A 144 9.22 4.52 9.40
N PHE A 145 8.85 4.59 8.14
CA PHE A 145 9.74 5.08 7.09
C PHE A 145 8.92 5.60 5.90
N ASP A 146 9.45 6.60 5.24
CA ASP A 146 8.92 7.00 3.94
C ASP A 146 9.55 6.08 2.88
N PRO A 147 8.75 5.40 2.04
CA PRO A 147 9.31 4.65 0.91
C PRO A 147 10.11 5.56 -0.02
N ARG A 148 11.08 5.02 -0.75
CA ARG A 148 11.82 5.75 -1.78
C ARG A 148 10.87 6.46 -2.74
N GLY A 149 11.15 7.71 -3.07
CA GLY A 149 10.29 8.54 -3.92
C GLY A 149 9.13 9.22 -3.18
N VAL A 150 8.95 8.97 -1.89
CA VAL A 150 7.82 9.47 -1.11
C VAL A 150 8.29 10.37 0.03
N GLY A 151 7.52 11.40 0.36
CA GLY A 151 7.68 12.25 1.52
C GLY A 151 9.10 12.82 1.62
N ARG A 152 9.87 12.39 2.61
CA ARG A 152 11.26 12.85 2.85
C ARG A 152 12.32 11.89 2.31
N SER A 153 11.92 10.82 1.63
CA SER A 153 12.79 9.82 1.04
C SER A 153 13.04 10.08 -0.45
N THR A 154 13.74 11.18 -0.75
CA THR A 154 14.06 11.59 -2.14
C THR A 154 12.80 11.66 -3.00
N PRO A 155 11.86 12.56 -2.71
CA PRO A 155 10.54 12.60 -3.32
C PRO A 155 10.59 12.75 -4.83
N VAL A 156 9.61 12.18 -5.53
CA VAL A 156 9.45 12.28 -6.98
C VAL A 156 8.26 13.17 -7.34
N SER A 157 8.34 13.80 -8.50
CA SER A 157 7.27 14.59 -9.09
C SER A 157 7.26 14.40 -10.61
N CYS A 158 6.08 14.21 -11.17
CA CYS A 158 5.81 14.24 -12.61
C CYS A 158 5.46 15.65 -13.09
N GLY A 159 5.26 16.61 -12.19
CA GLY A 159 4.80 17.96 -12.50
C GLY A 159 3.36 17.96 -13.02
N LEU A 160 2.47 17.18 -12.41
CA LEU A 160 1.07 17.08 -12.83
C LEU A 160 0.35 18.42 -12.75
N THR A 161 -0.47 18.74 -13.76
CA THR A 161 -1.31 19.94 -13.75
C THR A 161 -2.44 19.80 -12.71
N GLN A 162 -3.03 20.93 -12.29
CA GLN A 162 -4.16 20.92 -11.37
C GLN A 162 -5.32 20.06 -11.92
N GLU A 163 -5.64 20.15 -13.21
CA GLU A 163 -6.65 19.33 -13.85
C GLU A 163 -6.35 17.82 -13.72
N GLN A 164 -5.06 17.43 -13.85
CA GLN A 164 -4.65 16.03 -13.70
C GLN A 164 -4.73 15.56 -12.24
N GLN A 165 -4.45 16.46 -11.29
CA GLN A 165 -4.60 16.19 -9.86
C GLN A 165 -6.08 16.06 -9.47
N ASP A 166 -6.94 16.94 -9.98
CA ASP A 166 -8.39 16.99 -9.68
C ASP A 166 -9.14 15.73 -10.19
N ARG A 167 -8.57 15.00 -11.15
CA ARG A 167 -9.12 13.71 -11.61
C ARG A 167 -9.10 12.61 -10.53
N GLY A 168 -8.24 12.76 -9.50
CA GLY A 168 -8.15 11.83 -8.38
C GLY A 168 -7.64 10.43 -8.77
N ASN A 169 -8.00 9.45 -7.96
CA ASN A 169 -7.49 8.07 -8.06
C ASN A 169 -8.10 7.23 -9.20
N PHE A 170 -9.22 7.67 -9.79
CA PHE A 170 -9.96 6.87 -10.74
C PHE A 170 -10.09 7.57 -12.10
N PRO A 171 -9.93 6.82 -13.21
CA PRO A 171 -10.35 7.29 -14.53
C PRO A 171 -11.84 7.64 -14.55
N THR A 172 -12.23 8.46 -15.51
CA THR A 172 -13.66 8.80 -15.71
C THR A 172 -14.50 7.56 -16.03
N TRP A 173 -15.78 7.59 -15.69
CA TRP A 173 -16.69 6.50 -16.08
C TRP A 173 -16.86 6.45 -17.59
N ALA A 174 -16.55 5.31 -18.19
CA ALA A 174 -16.73 5.10 -19.62
C ALA A 174 -18.06 4.40 -19.92
N HIS A 175 -18.92 5.04 -20.70
CA HIS A 175 -20.21 4.49 -21.21
C HIS A 175 -20.06 3.84 -22.58
N THR A 176 -19.16 4.38 -23.41
CA THR A 176 -18.95 4.00 -24.79
C THR A 176 -17.48 3.65 -25.06
N PRO A 177 -17.21 2.89 -26.14
CA PRO A 177 -15.82 2.69 -26.58
C PRO A 177 -15.07 4.01 -26.86
N GLY A 178 -15.78 5.07 -27.27
CA GLY A 178 -15.20 6.39 -27.52
C GLY A 178 -14.71 7.07 -26.25
N ASP A 179 -15.34 6.82 -25.10
CA ASP A 179 -14.92 7.39 -23.82
C ASP A 179 -13.56 6.83 -23.41
N VAL A 180 -13.32 5.54 -23.63
CA VAL A 180 -12.01 4.91 -23.39
C VAL A 180 -10.92 5.52 -24.29
N VAL A 181 -11.26 5.90 -25.54
CA VAL A 181 -10.30 6.58 -26.44
C VAL A 181 -9.93 7.96 -25.89
N ARG A 182 -10.93 8.73 -25.42
CA ARG A 182 -10.66 10.07 -24.84
C ARG A 182 -9.84 9.96 -23.56
N GLU A 183 -10.17 9.03 -22.68
CA GLU A 183 -9.41 8.80 -21.46
C GLU A 183 -7.96 8.40 -21.74
N ALA A 184 -7.71 7.61 -22.81
CA ALA A 184 -6.38 7.19 -23.21
C ALA A 184 -5.46 8.36 -23.58
N GLU A 185 -6.00 9.46 -24.09
CA GLU A 185 -5.23 10.67 -24.40
C GLU A 185 -4.68 11.30 -23.12
N GLY A 186 -5.53 11.56 -22.12
CA GLY A 186 -5.10 12.11 -20.83
C GLY A 186 -4.19 11.15 -20.04
N ALA A 187 -4.46 9.85 -20.07
CA ALA A 187 -3.61 8.83 -19.47
C ALA A 187 -2.20 8.81 -20.09
N ARG A 188 -2.10 8.96 -21.42
CA ARG A 188 -0.83 9.03 -22.13
C ARG A 188 -0.06 10.31 -21.78
N GLU A 189 -0.74 11.45 -21.70
CA GLU A 189 -0.12 12.73 -21.32
C GLU A 189 0.51 12.68 -19.92
N ILE A 190 -0.15 12.03 -18.96
CA ILE A 190 0.42 11.81 -17.62
C ILE A 190 1.70 10.96 -17.70
N ALA A 191 1.68 9.84 -18.43
CA ALA A 191 2.85 8.98 -18.59
C ALA A 191 4.02 9.70 -19.29
N GLU A 192 3.75 10.49 -20.34
CA GLU A 192 4.73 11.29 -21.06
C GLU A 192 5.32 12.39 -20.16
N ARG A 193 4.49 13.03 -19.33
CA ARG A 193 4.93 14.04 -18.37
C ARG A 193 5.87 13.44 -17.33
N CYS A 194 5.53 12.29 -16.76
CA CYS A 194 6.43 11.56 -15.86
C CYS A 194 7.76 11.22 -16.55
N ALA A 195 7.71 10.71 -17.79
CA ALA A 195 8.91 10.35 -18.55
C ALA A 195 9.79 11.57 -18.92
N ALA A 196 9.21 12.76 -18.99
CA ALA A 196 9.93 14.00 -19.29
C ALA A 196 10.31 14.80 -18.03
N SER A 197 9.90 14.37 -16.84
CA SER A 197 10.12 15.08 -15.59
C SER A 197 11.58 15.02 -15.13
N PRO A 198 12.02 15.96 -14.28
CA PRO A 198 13.33 15.86 -13.60
C PRO A 198 13.47 14.58 -12.76
N SER A 199 12.36 13.97 -12.33
CA SER A 199 12.34 12.73 -11.58
C SER A 199 12.47 11.47 -12.45
N ALA A 200 12.41 11.57 -13.79
CA ALA A 200 12.48 10.42 -14.68
C ALA A 200 13.65 9.45 -14.41
N PRO A 201 14.86 9.89 -14.00
CA PRO A 201 15.95 8.97 -13.64
C PRO A 201 15.71 8.18 -12.34
N LEU A 202 14.76 8.61 -11.49
CA LEU A 202 14.41 7.95 -10.22
C LEU A 202 13.26 6.95 -10.40
N LEU A 203 12.27 7.31 -11.24
CA LEU A 203 11.01 6.57 -11.37
C LEU A 203 11.19 5.06 -11.58
N PRO A 204 12.12 4.57 -12.44
CA PRO A 204 12.31 3.12 -12.65
C PRO A 204 12.80 2.35 -11.42
N HIS A 205 13.11 3.03 -10.32
CA HIS A 205 13.74 2.47 -9.13
C HIS A 205 12.90 2.63 -7.86
N ILE A 206 11.63 3.05 -7.97
CA ILE A 206 10.77 3.23 -6.79
C ILE A 206 9.71 2.15 -6.60
N GLY A 207 9.77 1.07 -7.38
CA GLY A 207 8.86 -0.07 -7.26
C GLY A 207 9.01 -0.87 -5.97
N THR A 208 8.00 -1.65 -5.66
CA THR A 208 7.84 -2.42 -4.40
C THR A 208 9.04 -3.32 -4.07
N ALA A 209 9.67 -3.95 -5.08
CA ALA A 209 10.83 -4.82 -4.86
C ALA A 209 12.03 -4.05 -4.30
N ASP A 210 12.25 -2.81 -4.73
CA ASP A 210 13.34 -1.97 -4.26
C ASP A 210 13.04 -1.39 -2.88
N VAL A 211 11.78 -1.01 -2.60
CA VAL A 211 11.33 -0.66 -1.24
C VAL A 211 11.52 -1.82 -0.26
N ALA A 212 11.22 -3.06 -0.65
CA ALA A 212 11.46 -4.22 0.19
C ALA A 212 12.96 -4.43 0.49
N ARG A 213 13.86 -4.08 -0.45
CA ARG A 213 15.32 -4.07 -0.20
C ARG A 213 15.72 -2.95 0.77
N ASP A 214 15.09 -1.77 0.68
CA ASP A 214 15.28 -0.69 1.66
C ASP A 214 14.88 -1.13 3.05
N MET A 215 13.75 -1.83 3.21
CA MET A 215 13.33 -2.40 4.49
C MET A 215 14.42 -3.32 5.09
N ASP A 216 15.09 -4.12 4.26
CA ASP A 216 16.20 -4.93 4.72
C ASP A 216 17.46 -4.11 5.08
N ARG A 217 17.68 -3.00 4.40
CA ARG A 217 18.76 -2.03 4.78
C ARG A 217 18.43 -1.36 6.11
N ILE A 218 17.18 -0.95 6.33
CA ILE A 218 16.69 -0.41 7.61
C ILE A 218 16.90 -1.44 8.72
N ARG A 219 16.48 -2.71 8.52
CA ARG A 219 16.75 -3.81 9.47
C ARG A 219 18.24 -3.89 9.85
N ALA A 220 19.11 -3.91 8.85
CA ALA A 220 20.54 -4.03 9.07
C ALA A 220 21.13 -2.81 9.81
N ALA A 221 20.67 -1.59 9.49
CA ALA A 221 21.10 -0.35 10.14
C ALA A 221 20.61 -0.25 11.60
N LEU A 222 19.48 -0.89 11.92
CA LEU A 222 18.96 -1.07 13.29
C LEU A 222 19.73 -2.15 14.08
N GLY A 223 20.60 -2.92 13.44
CA GLY A 223 21.34 -4.02 14.08
C GLY A 223 20.50 -5.26 14.35
N GLU A 224 19.32 -5.37 13.76
CA GLU A 224 18.40 -6.48 14.00
C GLU A 224 18.68 -7.66 13.05
N GLU A 225 18.68 -8.88 13.59
CA GLU A 225 18.76 -10.10 12.77
C GLU A 225 17.47 -10.31 11.98
N ARG A 226 16.32 -10.04 12.61
CA ARG A 226 14.98 -10.15 12.03
C ARG A 226 14.14 -8.96 12.43
N VAL A 227 13.13 -8.64 11.62
CA VAL A 227 12.12 -7.61 11.94
C VAL A 227 10.73 -8.20 11.97
N SER A 228 9.89 -7.72 12.88
CA SER A 228 8.44 -7.87 12.76
C SER A 228 7.91 -6.76 11.82
N TYR A 229 6.77 -7.01 11.20
CA TYR A 229 6.16 -6.10 10.24
C TYR A 229 4.66 -5.99 10.44
N LEU A 230 4.14 -4.77 10.36
CA LEU A 230 2.71 -4.46 10.28
C LEU A 230 2.48 -3.53 9.09
N GLY A 231 1.85 -4.04 8.05
CA GLY A 231 1.52 -3.25 6.86
C GLY A 231 0.06 -3.31 6.52
N ALA A 232 -0.53 -2.13 6.27
CA ALA A 232 -1.91 -1.99 5.87
C ALA A 232 -2.04 -1.68 4.37
N SER A 233 -3.10 -2.17 3.71
CA SER A 233 -3.39 -1.82 2.32
C SER A 233 -2.21 -2.15 1.37
N TYR A 234 -1.68 -1.14 0.63
CA TYR A 234 -0.44 -1.34 -0.16
C TYR A 234 0.73 -1.85 0.71
N GLY A 235 0.77 -1.53 2.00
CA GLY A 235 1.76 -2.08 2.92
C GLY A 235 1.74 -3.62 2.96
N THR A 236 0.62 -4.26 2.61
CA THR A 236 0.55 -5.73 2.46
C THR A 236 1.34 -6.23 1.25
N GLN A 237 1.40 -5.47 0.16
CA GLN A 237 2.26 -5.77 -0.99
C GLN A 237 3.74 -5.64 -0.61
N LEU A 238 4.12 -4.60 0.15
CA LEU A 238 5.47 -4.44 0.68
C LEU A 238 5.87 -5.59 1.60
N GLY A 239 5.04 -5.93 2.58
CA GLY A 239 5.28 -7.04 3.49
C GLY A 239 5.33 -8.38 2.77
N THR A 240 4.50 -8.58 1.76
CA THR A 240 4.52 -9.76 0.88
C THR A 240 5.82 -9.86 0.09
N ALA A 241 6.28 -8.75 -0.50
CA ALA A 241 7.54 -8.69 -1.22
C ALA A 241 8.73 -8.95 -0.28
N TYR A 242 8.73 -8.34 0.92
CA TYR A 242 9.77 -8.57 1.92
C TYR A 242 9.83 -10.02 2.37
N ALA A 243 8.68 -10.62 2.71
CA ALA A 243 8.59 -12.03 3.13
C ALA A 243 9.04 -13.01 2.03
N SER A 244 8.88 -12.63 0.76
CA SER A 244 9.26 -13.46 -0.40
C SER A 244 10.74 -13.28 -0.76
N LEU A 245 11.26 -12.06 -0.74
CA LEU A 245 12.67 -11.77 -1.05
C LEU A 245 13.63 -12.15 0.08
N PHE A 246 13.16 -12.07 1.34
CA PHE A 246 13.97 -12.28 2.54
C PHE A 246 13.29 -13.23 3.54
N PRO A 247 12.97 -14.47 3.16
CA PRO A 247 12.12 -15.36 3.98
C PRO A 247 12.71 -15.65 5.37
N GLY A 248 14.04 -15.58 5.56
CA GLY A 248 14.69 -15.80 6.85
C GLY A 248 14.81 -14.55 7.73
N ARG A 249 14.43 -13.36 7.24
CA ARG A 249 14.63 -12.07 7.94
C ARG A 249 13.37 -11.46 8.54
N GLY A 250 12.19 -12.01 8.21
CA GLY A 250 10.94 -11.69 8.89
C GLY A 250 10.75 -12.50 10.16
N ASP A 251 10.30 -11.87 11.25
CA ASP A 251 9.89 -12.53 12.48
C ASP A 251 8.36 -12.74 12.50
N ARG A 252 7.59 -11.72 12.83
CA ARG A 252 6.11 -11.73 12.85
C ARG A 252 5.60 -10.74 11.83
N ILE A 253 4.99 -11.25 10.77
CA ILE A 253 4.51 -10.43 9.65
C ILE A 253 3.00 -10.41 9.71
N VAL A 254 2.44 -9.22 9.93
CA VAL A 254 0.99 -8.94 9.91
C VAL A 254 0.68 -8.12 8.66
N LEU A 255 -0.25 -8.62 7.86
CA LEU A 255 -0.71 -8.00 6.62
C LEU A 255 -2.22 -7.71 6.76
N ASP A 256 -2.55 -6.43 6.88
CA ASP A 256 -3.91 -5.95 7.12
C ASP A 256 -4.53 -5.37 5.85
N SER A 257 -5.75 -5.77 5.52
CA SER A 257 -6.46 -5.28 4.33
C SER A 257 -5.68 -5.58 3.05
N ASN A 258 -5.74 -6.85 2.65
CA ASN A 258 -4.78 -7.47 1.76
C ASN A 258 -5.06 -7.28 0.28
N LEU A 259 -4.08 -6.81 -0.46
CA LEU A 259 -3.99 -6.99 -1.90
C LEU A 259 -3.77 -8.47 -2.24
N GLY A 260 -4.11 -8.86 -3.45
CA GLY A 260 -3.79 -10.19 -3.94
C GLY A 260 -2.28 -10.38 -4.20
N PRO A 261 -1.83 -11.60 -4.57
CA PRO A 261 -0.42 -11.90 -4.79
C PRO A 261 0.24 -11.12 -5.95
N GLY A 262 -0.55 -10.49 -6.82
CA GLY A 262 -0.07 -9.59 -7.88
C GLY A 262 0.10 -8.14 -7.45
N GLY A 263 -0.23 -7.79 -6.20
CA GLY A 263 -0.23 -6.40 -5.73
C GLY A 263 -1.24 -5.53 -6.49
N TYR A 264 -0.92 -4.26 -6.70
CA TYR A 264 -1.71 -3.32 -7.50
C TYR A 264 -1.47 -3.52 -9.00
N ASP A 265 -1.93 -4.63 -9.54
CA ASP A 265 -1.97 -4.90 -10.98
C ASP A 265 -3.32 -4.45 -11.61
N HIS A 266 -3.44 -4.58 -12.91
CA HIS A 266 -4.68 -4.28 -13.65
C HIS A 266 -5.90 -5.04 -13.10
N ARG A 267 -5.73 -6.25 -12.59
CA ARG A 267 -6.80 -7.04 -12.00
C ARG A 267 -7.22 -6.47 -10.64
N ALA A 268 -6.26 -6.10 -9.80
CA ALA A 268 -6.53 -5.50 -8.48
C ALA A 268 -7.29 -4.17 -8.64
N MET A 269 -6.90 -3.31 -9.58
CA MET A 269 -7.64 -2.08 -9.86
C MET A 269 -9.10 -2.34 -10.23
N ARG A 270 -9.37 -3.31 -11.07
CA ARG A 270 -10.76 -3.70 -11.43
C ARG A 270 -11.53 -4.29 -10.24
N MET A 271 -10.84 -4.91 -9.29
CA MET A 271 -11.46 -5.48 -8.10
C MET A 271 -11.96 -4.42 -7.10
N LEU A 272 -11.49 -3.16 -7.16
CA LEU A 272 -12.04 -2.06 -6.36
C LEU A 272 -13.54 -1.87 -6.59
N ALA A 273 -14.00 -2.02 -7.85
CA ALA A 273 -15.42 -1.97 -8.15
C ALA A 273 -16.24 -3.07 -7.46
N ARG A 274 -15.67 -4.27 -7.34
CA ARG A 274 -16.28 -5.34 -6.55
C ARG A 274 -16.32 -4.99 -5.07
N GLY A 275 -15.22 -4.44 -4.52
CA GLY A 275 -15.16 -4.02 -3.13
C GLY A 275 -16.26 -3.00 -2.79
N LEU A 276 -16.48 -2.02 -3.67
CA LEU A 276 -17.59 -1.09 -3.49
C LEU A 276 -18.97 -1.78 -3.55
N GLU A 277 -19.17 -2.74 -4.44
CA GLU A 277 -20.43 -3.51 -4.49
C GLU A 277 -20.66 -4.34 -3.21
N ASP A 278 -19.59 -4.93 -2.65
CA ASP A 278 -19.63 -5.72 -1.43
C ASP A 278 -19.90 -4.81 -0.18
N ARG A 279 -19.42 -3.56 -0.20
CA ARG A 279 -19.54 -2.59 0.90
C ARG A 279 -20.79 -1.75 0.87
N PHE A 280 -21.28 -1.39 -0.33
CA PHE A 280 -22.40 -0.46 -0.53
C PHE A 280 -23.70 -0.85 0.20
N PRO A 281 -24.06 -2.13 0.37
CA PRO A 281 -25.22 -2.53 1.15
C PRO A 281 -25.26 -2.00 2.57
N ASP A 282 -24.08 -1.88 3.24
CA ASP A 282 -24.01 -1.35 4.61
C ASP A 282 -24.43 0.13 4.62
N PHE A 283 -23.90 0.94 3.70
CA PHE A 283 -24.29 2.34 3.55
C PHE A 283 -25.77 2.51 3.13
N ALA A 284 -26.21 1.67 2.22
CA ALA A 284 -27.61 1.73 1.78
C ALA A 284 -28.60 1.38 2.91
N ALA A 285 -28.23 0.46 3.80
CA ALA A 285 -28.99 0.14 4.99
C ALA A 285 -28.96 1.30 6.00
N TYR A 286 -27.78 1.89 6.22
CA TYR A 286 -27.63 3.07 7.07
C TYR A 286 -28.53 4.23 6.61
N VAL A 287 -28.46 4.63 5.34
CA VAL A 287 -29.28 5.73 4.78
C VAL A 287 -30.76 5.41 4.85
N ALA A 288 -31.15 4.17 4.56
CA ALA A 288 -32.58 3.76 4.63
C ALA A 288 -33.15 3.84 6.04
N ALA A 289 -32.31 3.67 7.08
CA ALA A 289 -32.68 3.84 8.49
C ALA A 289 -32.74 5.32 8.93
N HIS A 290 -32.25 6.26 8.10
CA HIS A 290 -32.20 7.70 8.36
C HIS A 290 -32.98 8.48 7.29
N PRO A 291 -34.34 8.44 7.32
CA PRO A 291 -35.19 9.04 6.28
C PRO A 291 -35.06 10.55 6.18
N GLU A 292 -34.48 11.23 7.18
CA GLU A 292 -34.21 12.67 7.20
C GLU A 292 -33.25 13.11 6.08
N TYR A 293 -32.44 12.21 5.52
CA TYR A 293 -31.59 12.53 4.37
C TYR A 293 -32.38 12.63 3.07
N GLY A 294 -33.58 12.07 2.99
CA GLY A 294 -34.42 12.12 1.76
C GLY A 294 -33.90 11.26 0.59
N LEU A 295 -32.92 10.39 0.82
CA LEU A 295 -32.22 9.63 -0.23
C LEU A 295 -32.84 8.24 -0.50
N GLY A 296 -33.93 7.90 0.18
CA GLY A 296 -34.67 6.64 0.06
C GLY A 296 -34.86 5.96 1.41
N THR A 297 -35.93 5.17 1.52
CA THR A 297 -36.34 4.44 2.75
C THR A 297 -36.12 2.93 2.64
N THR A 298 -35.48 2.49 1.56
CA THR A 298 -35.03 1.10 1.38
C THR A 298 -33.67 1.07 0.70
N PRO A 299 -32.82 0.06 0.95
CA PRO A 299 -31.51 -0.07 0.30
C PRO A 299 -31.60 -0.02 -1.25
N ARG A 300 -32.67 -0.54 -1.83
CA ARG A 300 -32.91 -0.47 -3.27
C ARG A 300 -33.13 0.97 -3.76
N GLN A 301 -33.89 1.76 -3.02
CA GLN A 301 -34.10 3.18 -3.36
C GLN A 301 -32.81 3.98 -3.25
N VAL A 302 -32.05 3.79 -2.17
CA VAL A 302 -30.73 4.45 -1.98
C VAL A 302 -29.79 4.12 -3.14
N ARG A 303 -29.75 2.86 -3.59
CA ARG A 303 -28.97 2.47 -4.77
C ARG A 303 -29.46 3.15 -6.06
N ALA A 304 -30.78 3.30 -6.23
CA ALA A 304 -31.34 4.03 -7.37
C ALA A 304 -30.95 5.52 -7.33
N THR A 305 -30.99 6.15 -6.15
CA THR A 305 -30.53 7.53 -5.93
C THR A 305 -29.05 7.70 -6.31
N TYR A 306 -28.15 6.78 -5.88
CA TYR A 306 -26.77 6.78 -6.33
C TYR A 306 -26.62 6.81 -7.85
N GLN A 307 -27.31 5.90 -8.52
CA GLN A 307 -27.23 5.78 -9.98
C GLN A 307 -27.78 7.02 -10.71
N GLU A 308 -28.83 7.63 -10.15
CA GLU A 308 -29.39 8.86 -10.71
C GLU A 308 -28.48 10.05 -10.50
N LEU A 309 -27.96 10.24 -9.28
CA LEU A 309 -26.99 11.30 -8.96
C LEU A 309 -25.75 11.20 -9.84
N ALA A 310 -25.14 10.01 -9.95
CA ALA A 310 -23.97 9.79 -10.77
C ALA A 310 -24.23 10.19 -12.24
N ARG A 311 -25.36 9.75 -12.83
CA ARG A 311 -25.72 10.10 -14.22
C ARG A 311 -26.07 11.57 -14.41
N ARG A 312 -26.69 12.20 -13.41
CA ARG A 312 -27.03 13.63 -13.46
C ARG A 312 -25.77 14.49 -13.41
N LEU A 313 -24.88 14.21 -12.48
CA LEU A 313 -23.61 14.94 -12.30
C LEU A 313 -22.66 14.76 -13.49
N GLU A 314 -22.68 13.62 -14.19
CA GLU A 314 -21.94 13.43 -15.43
C GLU A 314 -22.39 14.36 -16.55
N ARG A 315 -23.69 14.69 -16.61
CA ARG A 315 -24.26 15.57 -17.63
C ARG A 315 -24.18 17.05 -17.24
N GLU A 316 -24.37 17.33 -15.97
CA GLU A 316 -24.49 18.67 -15.41
C GLU A 316 -23.80 18.71 -14.04
N PRO A 317 -22.49 19.02 -13.99
CA PRO A 317 -21.77 19.17 -12.74
C PRO A 317 -22.37 20.25 -11.84
N VAL A 318 -22.39 20.01 -10.53
CA VAL A 318 -22.95 20.91 -9.50
C VAL A 318 -21.86 21.30 -8.52
N GLN A 319 -21.60 22.60 -8.33
CA GLN A 319 -20.60 23.13 -7.38
C GLN A 319 -19.20 22.48 -7.54
N GLY A 320 -18.80 22.18 -8.78
CA GLY A 320 -17.52 21.51 -9.07
C GLY A 320 -17.55 19.98 -8.98
N TRP A 321 -18.68 19.39 -8.54
CA TRP A 321 -18.83 17.94 -8.47
C TRP A 321 -19.38 17.38 -9.78
N ASP A 322 -18.63 16.48 -10.39
CA ASP A 322 -19.07 15.67 -11.52
C ASP A 322 -19.33 14.20 -11.11
N GLY A 323 -19.70 13.36 -12.07
CA GLY A 323 -19.96 11.94 -11.78
C GLY A 323 -18.71 11.17 -11.34
N THR A 324 -17.51 11.62 -11.69
CA THR A 324 -16.24 10.98 -11.28
C THR A 324 -15.92 11.30 -9.83
N SER A 325 -15.94 12.57 -9.46
CA SER A 325 -15.74 13.02 -8.09
C SER A 325 -16.79 12.47 -7.12
N PHE A 326 -18.05 12.40 -7.55
CA PHE A 326 -19.13 11.77 -6.78
C PHE A 326 -18.89 10.27 -6.51
N ARG A 327 -18.45 9.51 -7.52
CA ARG A 327 -18.10 8.10 -7.32
C ARG A 327 -16.86 7.93 -6.46
N GLY A 328 -15.87 8.81 -6.64
CA GLY A 328 -14.65 8.83 -5.85
C GLY A 328 -14.94 9.04 -4.37
N VAL A 329 -15.65 10.12 -4.01
CA VAL A 329 -15.98 10.40 -2.61
C VAL A 329 -16.84 9.30 -1.99
N THR A 330 -17.76 8.71 -2.76
CA THR A 330 -18.55 7.58 -2.25
C THR A 330 -17.67 6.38 -1.93
N PHE A 331 -16.70 6.07 -2.78
CA PHE A 331 -15.76 4.99 -2.54
C PHE A 331 -14.87 5.29 -1.32
N ASP A 332 -14.26 6.47 -1.27
CA ASP A 332 -13.30 6.86 -0.24
C ASP A 332 -13.96 6.94 1.14
N ARG A 333 -15.15 7.56 1.26
CA ARG A 333 -15.85 7.68 2.54
C ARG A 333 -16.35 6.33 3.09
N LEU A 334 -16.55 5.33 2.25
CA LEU A 334 -16.93 3.99 2.69
C LEU A 334 -15.77 3.13 3.23
N TYR A 335 -14.57 3.71 3.30
CA TYR A 335 -13.45 3.10 4.03
C TYR A 335 -13.71 3.02 5.53
N VAL A 336 -14.48 3.96 6.10
CA VAL A 336 -14.75 4.05 7.54
C VAL A 336 -16.24 4.25 7.79
N ASP A 337 -16.82 3.50 8.74
CA ASP A 337 -18.25 3.59 9.08
C ASP A 337 -18.64 4.98 9.62
N ALA A 338 -17.76 5.61 10.39
CA ALA A 338 -17.97 6.94 10.96
C ALA A 338 -18.20 8.03 9.89
N ASN A 339 -17.81 7.80 8.64
CA ASN A 339 -17.99 8.75 7.53
C ASN A 339 -19.36 8.62 6.83
N MET A 340 -20.16 7.61 7.16
CA MET A 340 -21.48 7.42 6.52
C MET A 340 -22.41 8.61 6.70
N PRO A 341 -22.50 9.27 7.89
CA PRO A 341 -23.33 10.47 8.07
C PRO A 341 -22.92 11.63 7.16
N GLU A 342 -21.61 11.89 7.04
CA GLU A 342 -21.08 12.95 6.18
C GLU A 342 -21.36 12.64 4.71
N LEU A 343 -21.08 11.40 4.28
CA LEU A 343 -21.37 10.96 2.92
C LEU A 343 -22.85 11.13 2.57
N ALA A 344 -23.77 10.81 3.49
CA ALA A 344 -25.20 11.01 3.29
C ALA A 344 -25.57 12.49 3.14
N LYS A 345 -24.95 13.38 3.92
CA LYS A 345 -25.11 14.86 3.80
C LYS A 345 -24.58 15.37 2.45
N ILE A 346 -23.44 14.88 1.97
CA ILE A 346 -22.90 15.22 0.64
C ILE A 346 -23.92 14.82 -0.44
N TRP A 347 -24.44 13.60 -0.39
CA TRP A 347 -25.42 13.13 -1.36
C TRP A 347 -26.71 13.96 -1.31
N GLN A 348 -27.21 14.27 -0.09
CA GLN A 348 -28.40 15.11 0.10
C GLN A 348 -28.19 16.51 -0.51
N ALA A 349 -27.06 17.15 -0.26
CA ALA A 349 -26.74 18.45 -0.83
C ALA A 349 -26.69 18.42 -2.36
N LEU A 350 -26.02 17.42 -2.93
CA LEU A 350 -25.95 17.21 -4.38
C LEU A 350 -27.33 16.89 -4.98
N ASP A 351 -28.23 16.19 -4.26
CA ASP A 351 -29.57 15.84 -4.73
C ASP A 351 -30.52 17.04 -4.74
N THR A 352 -30.49 17.84 -3.68
CA THR A 352 -31.38 18.99 -3.49
C THR A 352 -30.85 20.30 -4.08
N GLY A 353 -29.57 20.37 -4.49
CA GLY A 353 -28.89 21.59 -4.91
C GLY A 353 -28.52 22.50 -3.73
N GLY A 354 -28.50 21.98 -2.51
CA GLY A 354 -28.02 22.67 -1.32
C GLY A 354 -26.51 22.84 -1.28
N PRO A 355 -25.95 23.57 -0.29
CA PRO A 355 -24.52 23.73 -0.13
C PRO A 355 -23.88 22.38 0.22
N VAL A 356 -22.89 21.96 -0.56
CA VAL A 356 -22.13 20.74 -0.27
C VAL A 356 -21.18 21.01 0.88
N PRO A 357 -21.09 20.13 1.91
CA PRO A 357 -20.12 20.27 2.98
C PRO A 357 -18.72 20.47 2.44
N GLU A 358 -17.97 21.41 3.04
CA GLU A 358 -16.59 21.68 2.64
C GLU A 358 -15.73 20.44 2.88
N GLN A 359 -15.03 20.02 1.82
CA GLN A 359 -14.08 18.93 1.95
C GLN A 359 -12.71 19.51 2.28
N PRO A 360 -12.01 18.97 3.28
CA PRO A 360 -10.65 19.40 3.55
C PRO A 360 -9.78 19.17 2.30
N PRO A 361 -8.90 20.13 1.96
CA PRO A 361 -7.99 19.95 0.85
C PRO A 361 -7.11 18.73 1.13
N PHE A 362 -6.93 17.88 0.13
CA PHE A 362 -5.98 16.80 0.19
C PHE A 362 -4.57 17.42 -0.01
N PRO A 363 -3.70 17.38 1.00
CA PRO A 363 -2.38 17.97 0.88
C PRO A 363 -1.51 17.15 -0.08
N ASP A 364 -0.57 17.83 -0.76
CA ASP A 364 0.47 17.19 -1.57
C ASP A 364 -0.02 16.16 -2.60
N VAL A 365 -1.17 16.42 -3.23
CA VAL A 365 -1.79 15.51 -4.25
C VAL A 365 -0.80 15.16 -5.36
N GLU A 366 -0.01 16.11 -5.82
CA GLU A 366 0.91 15.91 -6.94
C GLU A 366 2.01 14.90 -6.63
N PRO A 367 2.82 15.03 -5.54
CA PRO A 367 3.84 14.05 -5.18
C PRO A 367 3.24 12.66 -4.89
N PHE A 368 2.09 12.62 -4.21
CA PHE A 368 1.37 11.38 -3.95
C PHE A 368 1.00 10.65 -5.25
N MET A 369 0.34 11.34 -6.17
CA MET A 369 -0.08 10.76 -7.45
C MET A 369 1.11 10.33 -8.31
N SER A 370 2.18 11.12 -8.32
CA SER A 370 3.41 10.81 -9.04
C SER A 370 4.09 9.55 -8.53
N ALA A 371 4.27 9.42 -7.22
CA ALA A 371 4.83 8.23 -6.59
C ALA A 371 3.90 7.02 -6.78
N ARG A 372 2.58 7.21 -6.63
CA ARG A 372 1.58 6.17 -6.84
C ARG A 372 1.62 5.61 -8.27
N PHE A 373 1.63 6.46 -9.29
CA PHE A 373 1.73 6.01 -10.68
C PHE A 373 3.02 5.24 -10.93
N ALA A 374 4.15 5.75 -10.46
CA ALA A 374 5.42 5.08 -10.65
C ALA A 374 5.42 3.68 -10.02
N VAL A 375 5.02 3.55 -8.75
CA VAL A 375 4.95 2.24 -8.08
C VAL A 375 4.01 1.29 -8.81
N ILE A 376 2.77 1.69 -9.09
CA ILE A 376 1.75 0.81 -9.67
C ILE A 376 2.14 0.40 -11.10
N CYS A 377 2.71 1.34 -11.89
CA CYS A 377 3.03 1.08 -13.28
C CYS A 377 4.35 0.32 -13.47
N ASP A 378 5.29 0.44 -12.52
CA ASP A 378 6.57 -0.28 -12.57
C ASP A 378 6.44 -1.72 -12.07
N ASP A 379 5.56 -1.98 -11.10
CA ASP A 379 5.48 -3.27 -10.39
C ASP A 379 4.89 -4.41 -11.23
N SER A 380 4.18 -4.10 -12.32
CA SER A 380 3.54 -5.13 -13.13
C SER A 380 3.26 -4.68 -14.57
N PRO A 381 3.22 -5.62 -15.52
CA PRO A 381 2.82 -5.30 -16.89
C PRO A 381 1.31 -5.03 -16.99
N TRP A 382 0.95 -3.90 -17.59
CA TRP A 382 -0.44 -3.50 -17.84
C TRP A 382 -0.84 -3.75 -19.30
N PRO A 383 -2.14 -4.01 -19.59
CA PRO A 383 -2.65 -4.02 -20.95
C PRO A 383 -2.30 -2.71 -21.67
N ARG A 384 -1.97 -2.81 -22.98
CA ARG A 384 -1.51 -1.65 -23.73
C ARG A 384 -2.42 -1.27 -24.89
N THR A 385 -3.45 -2.05 -25.14
CA THR A 385 -4.35 -1.79 -26.25
C THR A 385 -5.67 -1.22 -25.75
N ILE A 386 -6.15 -0.16 -26.37
CA ILE A 386 -7.47 0.44 -26.10
C ILE A 386 -8.58 -0.63 -26.16
N ARG A 387 -8.47 -1.61 -27.06
CA ARG A 387 -9.45 -2.68 -27.24
C ARG A 387 -9.61 -3.56 -25.99
N GLU A 388 -8.53 -3.82 -25.26
CA GLU A 388 -8.59 -4.57 -24.00
C GLU A 388 -9.40 -3.81 -22.96
N TYR A 389 -9.12 -2.52 -22.76
CA TYR A 389 -9.86 -1.67 -21.84
C TYR A 389 -11.33 -1.50 -22.24
N GLN A 390 -11.63 -1.31 -23.53
CA GLN A 390 -13.00 -1.26 -24.03
C GLN A 390 -13.78 -2.53 -23.72
N ARG A 391 -13.13 -3.70 -23.83
CA ARG A 391 -13.73 -4.99 -23.45
C ARG A 391 -13.99 -5.03 -21.94
N ASP A 392 -13.00 -4.65 -21.13
CA ASP A 392 -13.06 -4.74 -19.68
C ASP A 392 -14.07 -3.76 -19.09
N VAL A 393 -14.12 -2.52 -19.56
CA VAL A 393 -15.18 -1.55 -19.24
C VAL A 393 -16.56 -2.11 -19.55
N ARG A 394 -16.77 -2.68 -20.76
CA ARG A 394 -18.07 -3.25 -21.13
C ARG A 394 -18.51 -4.40 -20.22
N VAL A 395 -17.58 -5.18 -19.71
CA VAL A 395 -17.86 -6.29 -18.79
C VAL A 395 -18.13 -5.74 -17.39
N ASP A 396 -17.24 -4.90 -16.87
CA ASP A 396 -17.27 -4.49 -15.47
C ASP A 396 -18.32 -3.41 -15.18
N SER A 397 -18.65 -2.52 -16.13
CA SER A 397 -19.75 -1.57 -15.97
C SER A 397 -21.12 -2.26 -15.79
N ARG A 398 -21.29 -3.47 -16.35
CA ARG A 398 -22.50 -4.28 -16.17
C ARG A 398 -22.45 -5.11 -14.89
N ARG A 399 -21.27 -5.64 -14.57
CA ARG A 399 -21.07 -6.51 -13.42
C ARG A 399 -21.01 -5.74 -12.11
N TYR A 400 -20.44 -4.54 -12.15
CA TYR A 400 -20.20 -3.66 -11.02
C TYR A 400 -20.68 -2.24 -11.35
N PRO A 401 -22.00 -2.01 -11.37
CA PRO A 401 -22.58 -0.76 -11.86
C PRO A 401 -22.35 0.46 -10.97
N LEU A 402 -21.71 0.31 -9.80
CA LEU A 402 -21.33 1.45 -8.95
C LEU A 402 -20.01 2.12 -9.42
N LEU A 403 -18.99 1.33 -9.76
CA LEU A 403 -17.65 1.86 -10.07
C LEU A 403 -16.95 1.17 -11.26
N GLY A 404 -17.49 0.07 -11.80
CA GLY A 404 -16.80 -0.77 -12.77
C GLY A 404 -16.44 -0.09 -14.09
N GLY A 405 -17.19 0.92 -14.51
CA GLY A 405 -16.86 1.72 -15.70
C GLY A 405 -15.68 2.65 -15.54
N SER A 406 -15.30 2.99 -14.28
CA SER A 406 -14.12 3.77 -13.95
C SER A 406 -12.90 2.88 -13.72
N THR A 407 -13.01 1.90 -12.82
CA THR A 407 -11.85 1.05 -12.43
C THR A 407 -11.34 0.13 -13.55
N ALA A 408 -12.17 -0.17 -14.54
CA ALA A 408 -11.77 -0.91 -15.73
C ALA A 408 -11.32 -0.01 -16.90
N ASN A 409 -11.42 1.32 -16.77
CA ASN A 409 -11.00 2.26 -17.81
C ASN A 409 -9.47 2.39 -17.86
N ILE A 410 -8.97 2.98 -18.93
CA ILE A 410 -7.54 3.10 -19.19
C ILE A 410 -6.91 4.16 -18.29
N GLY A 411 -5.73 3.85 -17.72
CA GLY A 411 -4.95 4.76 -16.92
C GLY A 411 -3.51 4.89 -17.43
N PRO A 412 -2.66 5.71 -16.77
CA PRO A 412 -1.31 6.04 -17.22
C PRO A 412 -0.40 4.83 -17.46
N CYS A 413 -0.61 3.73 -16.72
CA CYS A 413 0.20 2.50 -16.86
C CYS A 413 0.11 1.85 -18.24
N ALA A 414 -0.95 2.10 -19.00
CA ALA A 414 -1.08 1.64 -20.38
C ALA A 414 -0.02 2.25 -21.32
N SER A 415 0.45 3.44 -21.01
CA SER A 415 1.44 4.22 -21.77
C SER A 415 2.81 4.34 -21.08
N TRP A 416 2.97 3.73 -19.91
CA TRP A 416 4.20 3.78 -19.12
C TRP A 416 5.40 3.22 -19.89
N PRO A 417 6.63 3.79 -19.75
CA PRO A 417 7.81 3.28 -20.44
C PRO A 417 8.07 1.81 -20.13
N ARG A 418 8.16 0.96 -21.16
CA ARG A 418 8.34 -0.50 -20.98
C ARG A 418 9.62 -0.88 -20.27
N SER A 419 10.68 -0.08 -20.45
CA SER A 419 11.98 -0.30 -19.81
C SER A 419 11.97 -0.06 -18.30
N TRP A 420 10.93 0.57 -17.77
CA TRP A 420 10.77 0.83 -16.34
C TRP A 420 10.03 -0.30 -15.62
N VAL A 421 9.17 -1.02 -16.35
CA VAL A 421 8.37 -2.11 -15.79
C VAL A 421 9.26 -3.25 -15.32
N LYS A 422 9.10 -3.67 -14.08
CA LYS A 422 9.83 -4.78 -13.45
C LYS A 422 8.99 -6.06 -13.46
N GLU A 423 9.66 -7.19 -13.31
CA GLU A 423 8.97 -8.45 -13.05
C GLU A 423 8.41 -8.42 -11.61
N PRO A 424 7.12 -8.76 -11.43
CA PRO A 424 6.51 -8.82 -10.09
C PRO A 424 7.24 -9.79 -9.18
N VAL A 425 7.34 -9.44 -7.89
CA VAL A 425 7.87 -10.37 -6.88
C VAL A 425 6.94 -11.58 -6.79
N ARG A 426 7.50 -12.75 -7.05
CA ARG A 426 6.74 -14.00 -6.96
C ARG A 426 6.49 -14.35 -5.49
N VAL A 427 5.22 -14.56 -5.17
CA VAL A 427 4.81 -15.07 -3.86
C VAL A 427 4.73 -16.59 -3.93
N ASP A 428 5.33 -17.24 -2.95
CA ASP A 428 5.30 -18.70 -2.84
C ASP A 428 5.25 -19.17 -1.38
N ASP A 429 5.19 -20.48 -1.18
CA ASP A 429 5.13 -21.15 0.11
C ASP A 429 6.50 -21.42 0.75
N GLN A 430 7.59 -20.87 0.15
CA GLN A 430 8.95 -21.09 0.65
C GLN A 430 9.29 -20.14 1.80
N GLY A 431 9.59 -20.68 2.96
CA GLY A 431 10.00 -19.90 4.14
C GLY A 431 9.26 -20.27 5.41
N PRO A 432 9.52 -19.55 6.50
CA PRO A 432 8.93 -19.84 7.80
C PRO A 432 7.42 -19.55 7.81
N SER A 433 6.72 -20.25 8.70
CA SER A 433 5.29 -20.08 8.95
C SER A 433 5.05 -18.87 9.88
N ASN A 434 5.23 -17.67 9.36
CA ASN A 434 5.31 -16.42 10.12
C ASN A 434 4.46 -15.26 9.54
N VAL A 435 3.45 -15.56 8.74
CA VAL A 435 2.56 -14.54 8.16
C VAL A 435 1.16 -14.67 8.74
N LEU A 436 0.59 -13.59 9.21
CA LEU A 436 -0.82 -13.45 9.60
C LEU A 436 -1.48 -12.43 8.67
N LEU A 437 -2.48 -12.88 7.92
CA LEU A 437 -3.34 -12.02 7.14
C LEU A 437 -4.57 -11.67 7.97
N VAL A 438 -4.95 -10.40 8.03
CA VAL A 438 -6.20 -9.97 8.65
C VAL A 438 -7.02 -9.15 7.65
N GLN A 439 -8.36 -9.33 7.62
CA GLN A 439 -9.18 -8.82 6.52
C GLN A 439 -10.63 -8.61 6.93
N ASN A 440 -11.18 -7.43 6.67
CA ASN A 440 -12.62 -7.20 6.70
C ASN A 440 -13.31 -7.88 5.52
N GLU A 441 -14.47 -8.50 5.75
CA GLU A 441 -15.19 -9.20 4.69
C GLU A 441 -15.75 -8.26 3.62
N ARG A 442 -16.09 -7.02 4.00
CA ARG A 442 -16.66 -5.99 3.13
C ARG A 442 -15.73 -4.78 3.01
N ASP A 443 -14.45 -5.04 2.71
CA ASP A 443 -13.45 -4.01 2.47
C ASP A 443 -13.56 -3.46 1.02
N PRO A 444 -13.82 -2.15 0.82
CA PRO A 444 -13.94 -1.57 -0.51
C PRO A 444 -12.60 -1.45 -1.23
N GLY A 445 -11.50 -1.16 -0.50
CA GLY A 445 -10.19 -0.89 -1.07
C GLY A 445 -9.39 -2.13 -1.40
N THR A 446 -9.52 -3.18 -0.57
CA THR A 446 -8.83 -4.46 -0.74
C THR A 446 -9.80 -5.62 -0.51
N PRO A 447 -10.61 -5.96 -1.51
CA PRO A 447 -11.69 -6.94 -1.35
C PRO A 447 -11.18 -8.30 -0.86
N LEU A 448 -11.96 -8.97 0.01
CA LEU A 448 -11.68 -10.28 0.59
C LEU A 448 -11.14 -11.32 -0.40
N ALA A 449 -11.51 -11.21 -1.67
CA ALA A 449 -11.03 -12.10 -2.73
C ALA A 449 -9.51 -11.99 -2.93
N GLY A 450 -8.92 -10.81 -2.72
CA GLY A 450 -7.47 -10.58 -2.73
C GLY A 450 -6.79 -11.32 -1.58
N ALA A 451 -7.26 -11.13 -0.35
CA ALA A 451 -6.77 -11.82 0.84
C ALA A 451 -6.82 -13.35 0.70
N LYS A 452 -7.94 -13.89 0.21
CA LYS A 452 -8.08 -15.32 -0.06
C LYS A 452 -7.12 -15.83 -1.14
N ALA A 453 -6.80 -15.02 -2.14
CA ALA A 453 -5.82 -15.37 -3.16
C ALA A 453 -4.39 -15.34 -2.59
N LEU A 454 -4.05 -14.33 -1.78
CA LEU A 454 -2.76 -14.20 -1.12
C LEU A 454 -2.53 -15.33 -0.11
N ARG A 455 -3.56 -15.68 0.69
CA ARG A 455 -3.54 -16.83 1.61
C ARG A 455 -3.16 -18.13 0.90
N ARG A 456 -3.76 -18.37 -0.27
CA ARG A 456 -3.44 -19.56 -1.08
C ARG A 456 -2.01 -19.52 -1.63
N ALA A 457 -1.51 -18.35 -2.03
CA ALA A 457 -0.16 -18.22 -2.58
C ALA A 457 0.92 -18.47 -1.52
N PHE A 458 0.69 -18.03 -0.28
CA PHE A 458 1.59 -18.31 0.84
C PHE A 458 1.51 -19.74 1.38
N GLY A 459 0.46 -20.50 1.04
CA GLY A 459 0.32 -21.88 1.55
C GLY A 459 0.39 -21.93 3.09
N ASP A 460 1.17 -22.86 3.65
CA ASP A 460 1.28 -23.06 5.10
C ASP A 460 2.07 -21.96 5.84
N ARG A 461 2.66 -21.00 5.09
CA ARG A 461 3.33 -19.84 5.70
C ARG A 461 2.34 -18.88 6.34
N ALA A 462 1.12 -18.78 5.84
CA ALA A 462 0.14 -17.81 6.30
C ALA A 462 -1.07 -18.45 6.99
N VAL A 463 -1.76 -17.65 7.79
CA VAL A 463 -3.11 -17.91 8.30
C VAL A 463 -3.94 -16.65 8.02
N LEU A 464 -5.20 -16.82 7.63
CA LEU A 464 -6.13 -15.72 7.38
C LEU A 464 -7.14 -15.60 8.52
N VAL A 465 -7.23 -14.43 9.11
CA VAL A 465 -8.30 -14.00 10.02
C VAL A 465 -9.24 -13.08 9.25
N THR A 466 -10.52 -13.40 9.19
CA THR A 466 -11.54 -12.53 8.61
C THR A 466 -12.44 -11.95 9.70
N ALA A 467 -12.84 -10.69 9.56
CA ALA A 467 -13.82 -10.05 10.42
C ALA A 467 -15.11 -9.78 9.61
N ASP A 468 -16.26 -10.22 10.12
CA ASP A 468 -17.57 -9.90 9.52
C ASP A 468 -17.94 -8.45 9.83
N GLN A 469 -17.22 -7.53 9.19
CA GLN A 469 -17.46 -6.09 9.24
C GLN A 469 -17.13 -5.44 7.91
N GLY A 470 -17.54 -4.18 7.73
CA GLY A 470 -17.19 -3.34 6.60
C GLY A 470 -16.01 -2.42 6.91
N GLY A 471 -15.55 -1.71 5.87
CA GLY A 471 -14.47 -0.73 6.00
C GLY A 471 -13.09 -1.28 5.67
N HIS A 472 -12.12 -0.36 5.58
CA HIS A 472 -10.73 -0.62 5.22
C HIS A 472 -9.84 -0.45 6.44
N GLY A 473 -9.01 -1.44 6.75
CA GLY A 473 -8.25 -1.53 7.99
C GLY A 473 -8.99 -2.33 9.07
N VAL A 474 -8.29 -3.27 9.67
CA VAL A 474 -8.77 -4.08 10.78
C VAL A 474 -8.05 -3.70 12.08
N TYR A 475 -6.72 -3.62 12.06
CA TYR A 475 -5.89 -3.46 13.23
C TYR A 475 -5.07 -2.16 13.23
N PRO A 476 -5.10 -1.37 14.32
CA PRO A 476 -5.95 -1.47 15.52
C PRO A 476 -7.29 -0.72 15.37
N PHE A 477 -7.63 -0.26 14.18
CA PHE A 477 -8.72 0.70 13.91
C PHE A 477 -10.12 0.06 13.90
N GLY A 478 -10.20 -1.24 13.59
CA GLY A 478 -11.46 -1.96 13.50
C GLY A 478 -12.07 -2.25 14.87
N VAL A 479 -13.39 -2.40 14.89
CA VAL A 479 -14.16 -2.64 16.13
C VAL A 479 -14.23 -4.12 16.51
N ASN A 480 -13.82 -5.05 15.62
CA ASN A 480 -13.92 -6.49 15.87
C ASN A 480 -12.82 -6.98 16.83
N GLY A 481 -13.20 -7.19 18.11
CA GLY A 481 -12.29 -7.63 19.16
C GLY A 481 -11.62 -8.95 18.86
N CYS A 482 -12.36 -9.96 18.32
CA CYS A 482 -11.79 -11.25 17.94
C CYS A 482 -10.63 -11.12 16.95
N ALA A 483 -10.76 -10.27 15.94
CA ALA A 483 -9.70 -10.04 14.96
C ALA A 483 -8.53 -9.26 15.56
N ASN A 484 -8.82 -8.21 16.35
CA ASN A 484 -7.81 -7.42 17.05
C ASN A 484 -6.99 -8.26 18.05
N ASP A 485 -7.66 -9.12 18.84
CA ASP A 485 -7.01 -10.04 19.79
C ASP A 485 -6.10 -11.05 19.09
N ALA A 486 -6.52 -11.58 17.93
CA ALA A 486 -5.69 -12.51 17.16
C ALA A 486 -4.39 -11.85 16.69
N VAL A 487 -4.43 -10.58 16.23
CA VAL A 487 -3.25 -9.82 15.81
C VAL A 487 -2.36 -9.47 17.00
N THR A 488 -2.94 -8.93 18.09
CA THR A 488 -2.23 -8.59 19.32
C THR A 488 -1.53 -9.81 19.92
N THR A 489 -2.24 -10.94 20.05
CA THR A 489 -1.66 -12.20 20.52
C THR A 489 -0.50 -12.64 19.65
N TYR A 490 -0.65 -12.55 18.31
CA TYR A 490 0.42 -12.92 17.41
C TYR A 490 1.63 -12.00 17.56
N LEU A 491 1.44 -10.68 17.58
CA LEU A 491 2.53 -9.72 17.75
C LEU A 491 3.25 -9.88 19.10
N THR A 492 2.57 -10.20 20.19
CA THR A 492 3.17 -10.26 21.53
C THR A 492 3.73 -11.65 21.87
N THR A 493 3.07 -12.73 21.46
CA THR A 493 3.47 -14.10 21.84
C THR A 493 4.04 -14.94 20.70
N GLY A 494 3.74 -14.58 19.44
CA GLY A 494 4.05 -15.38 18.23
C GLY A 494 3.02 -16.50 17.97
N GLN A 495 1.98 -16.64 18.80
CA GLN A 495 0.94 -17.63 18.61
C GLN A 495 -0.07 -17.13 17.58
N ARG A 496 -0.23 -17.88 16.50
CA ARG A 496 -1.27 -17.66 15.47
C ARG A 496 -2.43 -18.63 15.68
N PRO A 497 -3.62 -18.32 15.18
CA PRO A 497 -4.65 -19.36 15.03
C PRO A 497 -4.08 -20.58 14.29
N ALA A 498 -4.46 -21.77 14.74
CA ALA A 498 -3.97 -23.03 14.15
C ALA A 498 -4.45 -23.25 12.69
N ARG A 499 -5.50 -22.55 12.30
CA ARG A 499 -6.13 -22.55 10.98
C ARG A 499 -6.75 -21.18 10.70
N ASP A 500 -7.20 -20.94 9.48
CA ASP A 500 -7.96 -19.73 9.14
C ASP A 500 -9.14 -19.56 10.11
N LEU A 501 -9.33 -18.33 10.60
CA LEU A 501 -10.30 -17.94 11.62
C LEU A 501 -11.31 -16.96 11.02
N ALA A 502 -12.59 -17.21 11.18
CA ALA A 502 -13.66 -16.28 10.87
C ALA A 502 -14.22 -15.69 12.17
N CYS A 503 -14.04 -14.41 12.38
CA CYS A 503 -14.60 -13.66 13.48
C CYS A 503 -15.99 -13.16 13.10
N ALA A 504 -17.02 -13.50 13.90
CA ALA A 504 -18.39 -13.08 13.68
C ALA A 504 -18.54 -11.56 13.82
N ALA A 505 -19.63 -11.03 13.26
CA ALA A 505 -20.01 -9.63 13.48
C ALA A 505 -20.22 -9.36 14.98
N GLU A 506 -19.70 -8.22 15.43
CA GLU A 506 -19.97 -7.72 16.77
C GLU A 506 -21.17 -6.76 16.74
N PRO A 507 -21.98 -6.70 17.80
CA PRO A 507 -23.05 -5.72 17.90
C PRO A 507 -22.50 -4.31 17.76
N ALA A 508 -23.16 -3.45 16.99
CA ALA A 508 -22.88 -2.01 17.02
C ALA A 508 -23.14 -1.50 18.45
N GLU A 509 -22.15 -0.85 19.05
CA GLU A 509 -22.31 -0.17 20.34
C GLU A 509 -23.21 1.06 20.24
#